data_e451e3ddf8d53dae0f9227b324938d92
#
_entry.id   e451e3ddf8d53dae0f9227b324938d92
#
_cell.length_a   1.000
_cell.length_b   1.000
_cell.length_c   1.000
_cell.angle_alpha   90.00
_cell.angle_beta   90.00
_cell.angle_gamma   90.00
#
_symmetry.space_group_name_H-M   'P 1'
#
loop_
_entity.id
_entity.type
_entity.pdbx_description
1 polymer ?
#
loop_
_entity_poly.entity_id
_entity_poly.type
_entity_poly.pdbx_seq_one_letter_code
_entity_poly.pdbx_strand_id
1 'polypeptide(L)'
;MQSDVDLKLLRYFLAVADEGTFTRASERLSMTQPALSRAIRTLEKAVGTPLFTRGPRGTTLTPAGLILSQDARTLVESVGAALTRAARFGPDRPPLRVTAPGCDVRILQALVESYNERYPSARPAHAAMVDRRVQADEVRAGEAEVTLLRFPADRRGLDAELLRSDPRVALVPESHPMAGRPVVQRTELAGEMFPVWPDLTPAETAFWMGTDLEDHPWRPGPAVQDGAQFVGSIRLGQAIGFIAAPHLPDVPRDGISVIPSVAGLSPSELWIAWAAKATSPDVARFVRHAGAIGERTTTSRGLA
;
A
#
# COMPACT_ATOMS: atom_id res chain seq x y z
N MET A 1 26.95 2.54 -26.70
CA MET A 1 27.70 3.53 -25.89
C MET A 1 27.22 3.35 -24.45
N GLN A 2 28.01 2.68 -23.61
CA GLN A 2 27.70 2.51 -22.19
C GLN A 2 28.04 3.83 -21.52
N SER A 3 27.01 4.62 -21.19
CA SER A 3 27.19 5.84 -20.43
C SER A 3 27.44 5.43 -18.98
N ASP A 4 28.62 5.72 -18.46
CA ASP A 4 28.98 5.47 -17.05
C ASP A 4 28.31 6.54 -16.18
N VAL A 5 26.96 6.39 -15.99
CA VAL A 5 26.15 7.29 -15.19
C VAL A 5 26.15 6.80 -13.74
N ASP A 6 26.81 7.56 -12.86
CA ASP A 6 26.83 7.28 -11.43
C ASP A 6 25.43 7.50 -10.83
N LEU A 7 25.00 6.60 -9.95
CA LEU A 7 23.77 6.71 -9.14
C LEU A 7 23.68 8.06 -8.40
N LYS A 8 24.82 8.63 -8.04
CA LYS A 8 24.93 9.95 -7.43
C LYS A 8 24.36 11.07 -8.32
N LEU A 9 24.58 10.98 -9.64
CA LEU A 9 24.02 11.95 -10.59
C LEU A 9 22.49 11.86 -10.65
N LEU A 10 21.92 10.65 -10.58
CA LEU A 10 20.48 10.46 -10.52
C LEU A 10 19.87 11.03 -9.23
N ARG A 11 20.52 10.85 -8.08
CA ARG A 11 20.10 11.47 -6.81
C ARG A 11 20.12 13.00 -6.87
N TYR A 12 21.13 13.58 -7.50
CA TYR A 12 21.22 15.03 -7.68
C TYR A 12 20.13 15.55 -8.59
N PHE A 13 19.87 14.84 -9.69
CA PHE A 13 18.79 15.15 -10.61
C PHE A 13 17.43 15.13 -9.91
N LEU A 14 17.12 14.09 -9.15
CA LEU A 14 15.88 13.97 -8.39
C LEU A 14 15.74 15.09 -7.35
N ALA A 15 16.80 15.45 -6.65
CA ALA A 15 16.77 16.56 -5.69
C ALA A 15 16.41 17.90 -6.37
N VAL A 16 16.94 18.18 -7.57
CA VAL A 16 16.55 19.39 -8.32
C VAL A 16 15.10 19.32 -8.80
N ALA A 17 14.64 18.15 -9.22
CA ALA A 17 13.26 17.93 -9.66
C ALA A 17 12.25 18.15 -8.52
N ASP A 18 12.56 17.66 -7.32
CA ASP A 18 11.72 17.77 -6.14
C ASP A 18 11.67 19.20 -5.59
N GLU A 19 12.82 19.86 -5.51
CA GLU A 19 12.95 21.21 -4.94
C GLU A 19 12.54 22.33 -5.90
N GLY A 20 12.49 22.08 -7.18
CA GLY A 20 12.12 23.05 -8.21
C GLY A 20 13.13 24.19 -8.40
N THR A 21 14.24 24.21 -7.62
CA THR A 21 15.33 25.18 -7.77
C THR A 21 16.68 24.56 -7.46
N PHE A 22 17.72 24.97 -8.18
CA PHE A 22 19.09 24.54 -7.92
C PHE A 22 19.62 24.99 -6.55
N THR A 23 19.18 26.14 -6.07
CA THR A 23 19.62 26.67 -4.76
C THR A 23 19.10 25.77 -3.63
N ARG A 24 17.80 25.51 -3.55
CA ARG A 24 17.20 24.64 -2.51
C ARG A 24 17.74 23.23 -2.60
N ALA A 25 17.88 22.67 -3.80
CA ALA A 25 18.46 21.36 -4.00
C ALA A 25 19.93 21.29 -3.52
N SER A 26 20.74 22.32 -3.77
CA SER A 26 22.12 22.35 -3.30
C SER A 26 22.21 22.44 -1.77
N GLU A 27 21.35 23.19 -1.12
CA GLU A 27 21.22 23.25 0.34
C GLU A 27 20.85 21.89 0.93
N ARG A 28 19.79 21.25 0.38
CA ARG A 28 19.38 19.89 0.80
C ARG A 28 20.50 18.85 0.65
N LEU A 29 21.30 18.98 -0.39
CA LEU A 29 22.43 18.06 -0.68
C LEU A 29 23.73 18.44 0.03
N SER A 30 23.75 19.52 0.82
CA SER A 30 24.96 20.04 1.49
C SER A 30 26.13 20.26 0.51
N MET A 31 25.85 20.84 -0.67
CA MET A 31 26.83 21.10 -1.69
C MET A 31 26.68 22.50 -2.30
N THR A 32 27.68 22.97 -3.05
CA THR A 32 27.57 24.27 -3.71
C THR A 32 26.73 24.20 -4.98
N GLN A 33 25.93 25.22 -5.23
CA GLN A 33 25.07 25.29 -6.44
C GLN A 33 25.86 25.16 -7.77
N PRO A 34 27.08 25.74 -7.92
CA PRO A 34 27.89 25.49 -9.12
C PRO A 34 28.30 24.02 -9.30
N ALA A 35 28.57 23.30 -8.19
CA ALA A 35 28.90 21.87 -8.25
C ALA A 35 27.70 21.04 -8.69
N LEU A 36 26.51 21.31 -8.12
CA LEU A 36 25.28 20.67 -8.53
C LEU A 36 24.96 20.96 -10.01
N SER A 37 25.08 22.20 -10.44
CA SER A 37 24.83 22.56 -11.85
C SER A 37 25.80 21.87 -12.81
N ARG A 38 27.05 21.64 -12.44
CA ARG A 38 28.02 20.85 -13.24
C ARG A 38 27.61 19.39 -13.31
N ALA A 39 27.21 18.79 -12.19
CA ALA A 39 26.74 17.40 -12.13
C ALA A 39 25.52 17.17 -13.02
N ILE A 40 24.53 18.07 -13.00
CA ILE A 40 23.37 17.98 -13.88
C ILE A 40 23.75 18.10 -15.34
N ARG A 41 24.63 19.03 -15.71
CA ARG A 41 25.15 19.13 -17.11
C ARG A 41 25.87 17.85 -17.56
N THR A 42 26.58 17.18 -16.66
CA THR A 42 27.20 15.88 -16.96
C THR A 42 26.15 14.83 -17.27
N LEU A 43 25.07 14.78 -16.50
CA LEU A 43 23.94 13.88 -16.75
C LEU A 43 23.23 14.22 -18.07
N GLU A 44 22.92 15.49 -18.34
CA GLU A 44 22.29 15.93 -19.59
C GLU A 44 23.15 15.59 -20.80
N LYS A 45 24.50 15.73 -20.68
CA LYS A 45 25.43 15.31 -21.73
C LYS A 45 25.41 13.78 -21.95
N ALA A 46 25.29 12.99 -20.91
CA ALA A 46 25.20 11.54 -21.03
C ALA A 46 23.88 11.08 -21.65
N VAL A 47 22.77 11.78 -21.36
CA VAL A 47 21.44 11.53 -21.93
C VAL A 47 21.34 12.10 -23.36
N GLY A 48 22.11 13.14 -23.69
CA GLY A 48 22.11 13.81 -25.00
C GLY A 48 21.02 14.85 -25.19
N THR A 49 20.26 15.20 -24.14
CA THR A 49 19.20 16.22 -24.20
C THR A 49 19.04 16.92 -22.84
N PRO A 50 18.59 18.20 -22.82
CA PRO A 50 18.27 18.88 -21.57
C PRO A 50 17.18 18.16 -20.78
N LEU A 51 17.37 18.05 -19.47
CA LEU A 51 16.40 17.46 -18.55
C LEU A 51 15.57 18.50 -17.80
N PHE A 52 16.08 19.75 -17.77
CA PHE A 52 15.42 20.87 -17.13
C PHE A 52 15.24 22.07 -18.06
N THR A 53 14.11 22.75 -17.91
CA THR A 53 13.88 24.10 -18.44
C THR A 53 14.02 25.09 -17.30
N ARG A 54 14.80 26.15 -17.50
CA ARG A 54 15.01 27.24 -16.53
C ARG A 54 14.09 28.41 -16.86
N GLY A 55 13.35 28.88 -15.89
CA GLY A 55 12.44 30.02 -16.04
C GLY A 55 12.54 30.99 -14.86
N PRO A 56 11.87 32.16 -14.95
CA PRO A 56 11.88 33.18 -13.88
C PRO A 56 11.31 32.68 -12.54
N ARG A 57 10.50 31.63 -12.58
CA ARG A 57 9.83 31.04 -11.41
C ARG A 57 10.52 29.77 -10.88
N GLY A 58 11.68 29.42 -11.40
CA GLY A 58 12.40 28.22 -10.99
C GLY A 58 12.77 27.28 -12.16
N THR A 59 12.91 26.03 -11.84
CA THR A 59 13.33 24.97 -12.76
C THR A 59 12.22 23.92 -12.87
N THR A 60 11.85 23.56 -14.11
CA THR A 60 10.86 22.52 -14.40
C THR A 60 11.46 21.41 -15.25
N LEU A 61 10.93 20.21 -15.14
CA LEU A 61 11.35 19.08 -15.96
C LEU A 61 10.93 19.26 -17.43
N THR A 62 11.82 18.89 -18.36
CA THR A 62 11.47 18.68 -19.77
C THR A 62 10.68 17.35 -19.92
N PRO A 63 10.08 17.04 -21.07
CA PRO A 63 9.52 15.71 -21.31
C PRO A 63 10.52 14.57 -21.09
N ALA A 64 11.78 14.74 -21.51
CA ALA A 64 12.87 13.78 -21.24
C ALA A 64 13.18 13.69 -19.75
N GLY A 65 13.17 14.83 -19.03
CA GLY A 65 13.33 14.89 -17.59
C GLY A 65 12.20 14.16 -16.84
N LEU A 66 10.96 14.27 -17.30
CA LEU A 66 9.83 13.54 -16.70
C LEU A 66 10.00 12.03 -16.79
N ILE A 67 10.36 11.53 -17.98
CA ILE A 67 10.63 10.09 -18.18
C ILE A 67 11.78 9.64 -17.27
N LEU A 68 12.91 10.34 -17.33
CA LEU A 68 14.06 9.98 -16.51
C LEU A 68 13.76 10.06 -15.01
N SER A 69 12.92 11.00 -14.54
CA SER A 69 12.61 11.12 -13.11
C SER A 69 11.87 9.90 -12.56
N GLN A 70 10.97 9.29 -13.33
CA GLN A 70 10.26 8.06 -12.96
C GLN A 70 11.24 6.88 -12.85
N ASP A 71 12.09 6.69 -13.89
CA ASP A 71 13.07 5.61 -13.92
C ASP A 71 14.15 5.79 -12.84
N ALA A 72 14.64 7.03 -12.66
CA ALA A 72 15.67 7.34 -11.66
C ALA A 72 15.20 7.08 -10.22
N ARG A 73 13.92 7.38 -9.87
CA ARG A 73 13.35 7.05 -8.56
C ARG A 73 13.42 5.54 -8.34
N THR A 74 12.90 4.76 -9.28
CA THR A 74 12.89 3.30 -9.21
C THR A 74 14.30 2.72 -9.08
N LEU A 75 15.28 3.25 -9.81
CA LEU A 75 16.67 2.79 -9.73
C LEU A 75 17.33 3.11 -8.38
N VAL A 76 17.16 4.35 -7.88
CA VAL A 76 17.71 4.77 -6.58
C VAL A 76 17.11 3.96 -5.44
N GLU A 77 15.81 3.76 -5.44
CA GLU A 77 15.10 2.91 -4.49
C GLU A 77 15.55 1.44 -4.58
N SER A 78 15.69 0.90 -5.79
CA SER A 78 16.15 -0.48 -6.01
C SER A 78 17.56 -0.73 -5.47
N VAL A 79 18.46 0.22 -5.64
CA VAL A 79 19.82 0.12 -5.06
C VAL A 79 19.77 0.21 -3.55
N GLY A 80 19.00 1.14 -2.97
CA GLY A 80 18.79 1.24 -1.52
C GLY A 80 18.26 -0.07 -0.96
N ALA A 81 17.21 -0.62 -1.57
CA ALA A 81 16.63 -1.89 -1.21
C ALA A 81 17.63 -3.07 -1.31
N ALA A 82 18.46 -3.09 -2.35
CA ALA A 82 19.49 -4.13 -2.51
C ALA A 82 20.52 -4.07 -1.37
N LEU A 83 20.97 -2.89 -1.00
CA LEU A 83 21.90 -2.70 0.12
C LEU A 83 21.27 -3.08 1.45
N THR A 84 20.02 -2.67 1.70
CA THR A 84 19.26 -3.02 2.90
C THR A 84 19.06 -4.55 3.01
N ARG A 85 18.68 -5.20 1.90
CA ARG A 85 18.58 -6.66 1.86
C ARG A 85 19.92 -7.34 2.12
N ALA A 86 21.00 -6.88 1.50
CA ALA A 86 22.34 -7.43 1.71
C ALA A 86 22.78 -7.32 3.18
N ALA A 87 22.55 -6.18 3.80
CA ALA A 87 22.87 -5.97 5.22
C ALA A 87 22.13 -6.93 6.16
N ARG A 88 20.92 -7.39 5.78
CA ARG A 88 20.13 -8.37 6.54
C ARG A 88 20.62 -9.82 6.41
N PHE A 89 21.59 -10.10 5.53
CA PHE A 89 22.22 -11.43 5.39
C PHE A 89 23.50 -11.60 6.22
N GLY A 90 23.80 -10.67 7.12
CA GLY A 90 24.89 -10.79 8.09
C GLY A 90 24.69 -11.93 9.11
N PRO A 91 25.70 -12.22 9.95
CA PRO A 91 25.65 -13.32 10.93
C PRO A 91 24.51 -13.16 11.94
N ASP A 92 24.14 -11.94 12.30
CA ASP A 92 23.02 -11.61 13.21
C ASP A 92 21.78 -11.21 12.40
N ARG A 93 21.17 -12.17 11.70
CA ARG A 93 19.96 -11.93 10.92
C ARG A 93 18.78 -11.52 11.81
N PRO A 94 18.22 -10.30 11.65
CA PRO A 94 17.00 -9.92 12.36
C PRO A 94 15.84 -10.84 11.94
N PRO A 95 14.78 -10.97 12.76
CA PRO A 95 13.56 -11.69 12.38
C PRO A 95 13.01 -11.23 11.02
N LEU A 96 12.31 -12.13 10.32
CA LEU A 96 11.60 -11.84 9.09
C LEU A 96 10.49 -10.82 9.40
N ARG A 97 10.62 -9.59 8.93
CA ARG A 97 9.62 -8.55 9.18
C ARG A 97 8.44 -8.72 8.23
N VAL A 98 7.29 -9.05 8.80
CA VAL A 98 6.02 -9.20 8.06
C VAL A 98 5.06 -8.10 8.49
N THR A 99 4.49 -7.38 7.55
CA THR A 99 3.69 -6.19 7.84
C THR A 99 2.24 -6.31 7.38
N ALA A 100 1.35 -5.59 8.04
CA ALA A 100 -0.04 -5.42 7.62
C ALA A 100 -0.59 -4.08 8.13
N PRO A 101 -1.68 -3.57 7.52
CA PRO A 101 -2.43 -2.45 8.10
C PRO A 101 -3.19 -2.90 9.36
N GLY A 102 -3.60 -1.94 10.19
CA GLY A 102 -4.26 -2.22 11.47
C GLY A 102 -5.49 -3.13 11.37
N CYS A 103 -6.26 -3.02 10.30
CA CYS A 103 -7.44 -3.87 10.09
C CYS A 103 -7.12 -5.36 9.87
N ASP A 104 -5.93 -5.70 9.40
CA ASP A 104 -5.51 -7.08 9.14
C ASP A 104 -4.50 -7.60 10.18
N VAL A 105 -4.24 -6.85 11.27
CA VAL A 105 -3.23 -7.21 12.29
C VAL A 105 -3.51 -8.57 12.95
N ARG A 106 -4.78 -8.93 13.15
CA ARG A 106 -5.16 -10.24 13.72
C ARG A 106 -4.80 -11.39 12.79
N ILE A 107 -5.01 -11.21 11.49
CA ILE A 107 -4.62 -12.21 10.48
C ILE A 107 -3.10 -12.32 10.43
N LEU A 108 -2.40 -11.19 10.42
CA LEU A 108 -0.95 -11.13 10.45
C LEU A 108 -0.39 -11.86 11.67
N GLN A 109 -0.92 -11.57 12.87
CA GLN A 109 -0.48 -12.19 14.12
C GLN A 109 -0.64 -13.71 14.07
N ALA A 110 -1.82 -14.20 13.68
CA ALA A 110 -2.09 -15.64 13.57
C ALA A 110 -1.15 -16.34 12.57
N LEU A 111 -0.84 -15.69 11.43
CA LEU A 111 0.10 -16.24 10.44
C LEU A 111 1.52 -16.32 11.01
N VAL A 112 1.98 -15.28 11.70
CA VAL A 112 3.33 -15.20 12.27
C VAL A 112 3.48 -16.22 13.42
N GLU A 113 2.52 -16.30 14.32
CA GLU A 113 2.51 -17.29 15.43
C GLU A 113 2.54 -18.72 14.88
N SER A 114 1.64 -19.05 13.97
CA SER A 114 1.58 -20.37 13.35
C SER A 114 2.86 -20.73 12.57
N TYR A 115 3.50 -19.75 11.90
CA TYR A 115 4.77 -19.97 11.22
C TYR A 115 5.89 -20.28 12.23
N ASN A 116 6.01 -19.50 13.28
CA ASN A 116 7.06 -19.68 14.29
C ASN A 116 6.91 -21.01 15.05
N GLU A 117 5.67 -21.40 15.36
CA GLU A 117 5.38 -22.71 15.96
C GLU A 117 5.73 -23.87 15.03
N ARG A 118 5.39 -23.74 13.74
CA ARG A 118 5.61 -24.81 12.75
C ARG A 118 7.07 -24.98 12.39
N TYR A 119 7.88 -23.92 12.45
CA TYR A 119 9.27 -23.88 12.00
C TYR A 119 10.22 -23.30 13.06
N PRO A 120 10.34 -23.91 14.25
CA PRO A 120 11.11 -23.34 15.37
C PRO A 120 12.61 -23.18 15.09
N SER A 121 13.14 -23.96 14.13
CA SER A 121 14.55 -23.88 13.72
C SER A 121 14.78 -22.97 12.53
N ALA A 122 13.73 -22.37 11.96
CA ALA A 122 13.87 -21.40 10.88
C ALA A 122 14.11 -19.98 11.42
N ARG A 123 14.46 -19.05 10.53
CA ARG A 123 14.47 -17.62 10.86
C ARG A 123 13.08 -17.21 11.35
N PRO A 124 12.94 -16.69 12.59
CA PRO A 124 11.64 -16.35 13.15
C PRO A 124 11.01 -15.21 12.35
N ALA A 125 9.69 -15.19 12.25
CA ALA A 125 8.91 -14.09 11.71
C ALA A 125 8.48 -13.14 12.85
N HIS A 126 8.38 -11.86 12.54
CA HIS A 126 7.92 -10.81 13.44
C HIS A 126 6.85 -9.96 12.76
N ALA A 127 5.70 -9.83 13.41
CA ALA A 127 4.60 -9.01 12.95
C ALA A 127 4.84 -7.52 13.23
N ALA A 128 4.56 -6.66 12.27
CA ALA A 128 4.58 -5.22 12.48
C ALA A 128 3.38 -4.57 11.78
N MET A 129 2.70 -3.67 12.50
CA MET A 129 1.62 -2.87 11.94
C MET A 129 2.21 -1.64 11.25
N VAL A 130 1.72 -1.34 10.05
CA VAL A 130 2.13 -0.17 9.27
C VAL A 130 0.92 0.51 8.64
N ASP A 131 1.08 1.75 8.23
CA ASP A 131 0.03 2.45 7.46
C ASP A 131 -0.10 1.80 6.07
N ARG A 132 -1.36 1.65 5.59
CA ARG A 132 -1.66 1.08 4.27
C ARG A 132 -0.94 1.79 3.12
N ARG A 133 -0.61 3.08 3.29
CA ARG A 133 0.03 3.91 2.25
C ARG A 133 1.50 3.61 2.05
N VAL A 134 2.18 3.08 3.07
CA VAL A 134 3.63 2.85 3.03
C VAL A 134 4.02 1.38 2.96
N GLN A 135 3.09 0.44 3.21
CA GLN A 135 3.40 -0.98 3.33
C GLN A 135 4.05 -1.58 2.08
N ALA A 136 3.59 -1.19 0.89
CA ALA A 136 4.19 -1.65 -0.38
C ALA A 136 5.59 -1.05 -0.58
N ASP A 137 5.78 0.22 -0.18
CA ASP A 137 7.07 0.91 -0.28
C ASP A 137 8.09 0.36 0.71
N GLU A 138 7.69 -0.01 1.93
CA GLU A 138 8.59 -0.70 2.88
C GLU A 138 9.13 -2.03 2.29
N VAL A 139 8.30 -2.78 1.57
CA VAL A 139 8.76 -4.01 0.90
C VAL A 139 9.69 -3.68 -0.28
N ARG A 140 9.36 -2.67 -1.08
CA ARG A 140 10.24 -2.20 -2.17
C ARG A 140 11.59 -1.71 -1.65
N ALA A 141 11.58 -0.96 -0.55
CA ALA A 141 12.79 -0.47 0.13
C ALA A 141 13.57 -1.58 0.85
N GLY A 142 13.00 -2.78 1.00
CA GLY A 142 13.62 -3.88 1.76
C GLY A 142 13.55 -3.67 3.28
N GLU A 143 12.73 -2.76 3.76
CA GLU A 143 12.47 -2.53 5.19
C GLU A 143 11.55 -3.59 5.78
N ALA A 144 10.66 -4.16 4.97
CA ALA A 144 9.91 -5.37 5.24
C ALA A 144 10.22 -6.43 4.19
N GLU A 145 10.15 -7.71 4.54
CA GLU A 145 10.31 -8.80 3.59
C GLU A 145 8.98 -9.21 2.96
N VAL A 146 7.89 -9.13 3.72
CA VAL A 146 6.55 -9.57 3.32
C VAL A 146 5.53 -8.59 3.86
N THR A 147 4.45 -8.39 3.13
CA THR A 147 3.31 -7.61 3.59
C THR A 147 1.97 -8.23 3.18
N LEU A 148 0.93 -7.96 3.96
CA LEU A 148 -0.44 -8.29 3.60
C LEU A 148 -1.09 -7.08 2.93
N LEU A 149 -1.56 -7.23 1.70
CA LEU A 149 -2.21 -6.17 0.92
C LEU A 149 -3.68 -6.52 0.67
N ARG A 150 -4.58 -5.56 0.82
CA ARG A 150 -5.94 -5.68 0.28
C ARG A 150 -6.07 -4.96 -1.06
N PHE A 151 -6.70 -5.65 -2.00
CA PHE A 151 -6.99 -5.06 -3.31
C PHE A 151 -8.11 -3.99 -3.20
N PRO A 152 -8.06 -2.90 -3.98
CA PRO A 152 -7.03 -2.55 -4.94
C PRO A 152 -5.78 -1.97 -4.27
N ALA A 153 -4.59 -2.45 -4.68
CA ALA A 153 -3.31 -1.95 -4.18
C ALA A 153 -2.28 -1.88 -5.30
N ASP A 154 -1.35 -0.93 -5.22
CA ASP A 154 -0.22 -0.84 -6.15
C ASP A 154 0.79 -1.96 -5.88
N ARG A 155 0.86 -2.92 -6.81
CA ARG A 155 1.77 -4.07 -6.75
C ARG A 155 3.00 -3.93 -7.64
N ARG A 156 3.27 -2.78 -8.22
CA ARG A 156 4.46 -2.60 -9.07
C ARG A 156 5.73 -2.97 -8.32
N GLY A 157 6.55 -3.83 -8.92
CA GLY A 157 7.79 -4.33 -8.30
C GLY A 157 7.60 -5.34 -7.17
N LEU A 158 6.40 -5.82 -6.96
CA LEU A 158 6.06 -6.87 -6.00
C LEU A 158 5.49 -8.09 -6.72
N ASP A 159 5.90 -9.28 -6.28
CA ASP A 159 5.17 -10.52 -6.51
C ASP A 159 4.11 -10.66 -5.41
N ALA A 160 2.98 -11.27 -5.73
CA ALA A 160 1.91 -11.46 -4.77
C ALA A 160 1.09 -12.71 -5.07
N GLU A 161 0.61 -13.36 -4.00
CA GLU A 161 -0.30 -14.49 -4.05
C GLU A 161 -1.59 -14.17 -3.30
N LEU A 162 -2.73 -14.58 -3.85
CA LEU A 162 -4.03 -14.42 -3.19
C LEU A 162 -4.12 -15.40 -2.01
N LEU A 163 -4.32 -14.87 -0.80
CA LEU A 163 -4.52 -15.69 0.39
C LEU A 163 -6.00 -16.04 0.61
N ARG A 164 -6.88 -15.06 0.39
CA ARG A 164 -8.32 -15.23 0.61
C ARG A 164 -9.13 -14.14 -0.05
N SER A 165 -10.38 -14.47 -0.33
CA SER A 165 -11.39 -13.55 -0.83
C SER A 165 -12.52 -13.47 0.21
N ASP A 166 -12.72 -12.29 0.78
CA ASP A 166 -13.67 -12.07 1.87
C ASP A 166 -14.89 -11.30 1.38
N PRO A 167 -16.13 -11.70 1.75
CA PRO A 167 -17.29 -10.87 1.48
C PRO A 167 -17.16 -9.53 2.19
N ARG A 168 -17.73 -8.47 1.58
CA ARG A 168 -17.87 -7.18 2.22
C ARG A 168 -19.25 -7.05 2.87
N VAL A 169 -19.28 -6.43 4.04
CA VAL A 169 -20.48 -6.13 4.80
C VAL A 169 -20.67 -4.63 4.89
N ALA A 170 -21.90 -4.16 5.08
CA ALA A 170 -22.14 -2.74 5.33
C ALA A 170 -22.23 -2.46 6.83
N LEU A 171 -21.61 -1.35 7.23
CA LEU A 171 -21.81 -0.72 8.52
C LEU A 171 -22.70 0.50 8.32
N VAL A 172 -23.79 0.55 9.05
CA VAL A 172 -24.75 1.66 9.02
C VAL A 172 -25.04 2.13 10.44
N PRO A 173 -25.47 3.39 10.67
CA PRO A 173 -25.96 3.81 11.97
C PRO A 173 -27.17 2.94 12.39
N GLU A 174 -27.37 2.73 13.69
CA GLU A 174 -28.57 2.01 14.18
C GLU A 174 -29.88 2.68 13.76
N SER A 175 -29.87 4.00 13.57
CA SER A 175 -31.02 4.78 13.08
C SER A 175 -31.28 4.66 11.57
N HIS A 176 -30.40 3.98 10.82
CA HIS A 176 -30.51 3.88 9.38
C HIS A 176 -31.74 3.07 8.96
N PRO A 177 -32.51 3.46 7.90
CA PRO A 177 -33.72 2.75 7.48
C PRO A 177 -33.50 1.27 7.16
N MET A 178 -32.29 0.87 6.80
CA MET A 178 -31.93 -0.52 6.49
C MET A 178 -31.24 -1.24 7.64
N ALA A 179 -31.15 -0.63 8.82
CA ALA A 179 -30.56 -1.28 9.99
C ALA A 179 -31.31 -2.59 10.33
N GLY A 180 -30.55 -3.63 10.66
CA GLY A 180 -31.11 -4.96 11.00
C GLY A 180 -31.56 -5.81 9.80
N ARG A 181 -31.48 -5.30 8.56
CA ARG A 181 -31.77 -6.13 7.39
C ARG A 181 -30.63 -7.15 7.16
N PRO A 182 -30.96 -8.42 6.89
CA PRO A 182 -29.95 -9.45 6.65
C PRO A 182 -29.27 -9.32 5.28
N VAL A 183 -30.00 -8.76 4.29
CA VAL A 183 -29.51 -8.60 2.90
C VAL A 183 -30.05 -7.30 2.34
N VAL A 184 -29.19 -6.59 1.61
CA VAL A 184 -29.56 -5.43 0.77
C VAL A 184 -28.87 -5.52 -0.58
N GLN A 185 -29.44 -4.84 -1.58
CA GLN A 185 -28.75 -4.62 -2.85
C GLN A 185 -27.90 -3.33 -2.75
N ARG A 186 -26.75 -3.27 -3.44
CA ARG A 186 -25.96 -2.03 -3.48
C ARG A 186 -26.77 -0.84 -4.01
N THR A 187 -27.69 -1.08 -4.93
CA THR A 187 -28.61 -0.08 -5.49
C THR A 187 -29.51 0.57 -4.43
N GLU A 188 -29.89 -0.17 -3.38
CA GLU A 188 -30.72 0.36 -2.29
C GLU A 188 -29.95 1.35 -1.39
N LEU A 189 -28.61 1.34 -1.47
CA LEU A 189 -27.69 2.26 -0.80
C LEU A 189 -27.22 3.38 -1.73
N ALA A 190 -27.91 3.61 -2.84
CA ALA A 190 -27.61 4.69 -3.77
C ALA A 190 -27.85 6.07 -3.11
N GLY A 191 -26.94 7.01 -3.35
CA GLY A 191 -27.01 8.35 -2.78
C GLY A 191 -26.61 8.47 -1.30
N GLU A 192 -26.17 7.39 -0.67
CA GLU A 192 -25.64 7.44 0.69
C GLU A 192 -24.32 8.18 0.79
N MET A 193 -24.01 8.69 1.98
CA MET A 193 -22.70 9.33 2.27
C MET A 193 -21.69 8.28 2.71
N PHE A 194 -20.46 8.39 2.16
CA PHE A 194 -19.34 7.52 2.53
C PHE A 194 -18.18 8.35 3.07
N PRO A 195 -17.47 7.89 4.11
CA PRO A 195 -16.27 8.55 4.58
C PRO A 195 -15.22 8.59 3.46
N VAL A 196 -14.50 9.70 3.33
CA VAL A 196 -13.50 9.90 2.28
C VAL A 196 -12.11 9.81 2.89
N TRP A 197 -11.30 8.89 2.38
CA TRP A 197 -9.88 8.80 2.71
C TRP A 197 -9.07 9.73 1.83
N PRO A 198 -8.06 10.43 2.36
CA PRO A 198 -7.14 11.20 1.53
C PRO A 198 -6.33 10.26 0.62
N ASP A 199 -5.93 10.78 -0.52
CA ASP A 199 -4.98 10.12 -1.43
C ASP A 199 -5.42 8.76 -2.00
N LEU A 200 -6.74 8.50 -2.10
CA LEU A 200 -7.26 7.34 -2.81
C LEU A 200 -7.08 7.50 -4.32
N THR A 201 -6.60 6.44 -4.95
CA THR A 201 -6.72 6.31 -6.41
C THR A 201 -8.18 6.17 -6.84
N PRO A 202 -8.52 6.42 -8.12
CA PRO A 202 -9.88 6.18 -8.61
C PRO A 202 -10.38 4.74 -8.39
N ALA A 203 -9.50 3.74 -8.53
CA ALA A 203 -9.84 2.34 -8.29
C ALA A 203 -10.13 2.05 -6.80
N GLU A 204 -9.33 2.62 -5.90
CA GLU A 204 -9.59 2.52 -4.46
C GLU A 204 -10.89 3.23 -4.08
N THR A 205 -11.14 4.41 -4.63
CA THR A 205 -12.41 5.13 -4.40
C THR A 205 -13.59 4.27 -4.85
N ALA A 206 -13.58 3.75 -6.07
CA ALA A 206 -14.63 2.88 -6.58
C ALA A 206 -14.86 1.67 -5.65
N PHE A 207 -13.78 1.01 -5.21
CA PHE A 207 -13.86 -0.10 -4.28
C PHE A 207 -14.49 0.30 -2.94
N TRP A 208 -14.00 1.36 -2.29
CA TRP A 208 -14.51 1.79 -0.98
C TRP A 208 -15.98 2.23 -1.03
N MET A 209 -16.39 2.85 -2.14
CA MET A 209 -17.78 3.30 -2.35
C MET A 209 -18.67 2.18 -2.92
N GLY A 210 -18.10 1.01 -3.26
CA GLY A 210 -18.85 -0.12 -3.84
C GLY A 210 -19.39 0.20 -5.23
N THR A 211 -18.64 0.93 -6.04
CA THR A 211 -18.96 1.28 -7.43
C THR A 211 -18.01 0.63 -8.43
N ASP A 212 -17.21 -0.30 -7.96
CA ASP A 212 -16.17 -0.99 -8.72
C ASP A 212 -16.71 -2.08 -9.68
N LEU A 213 -17.93 -2.59 -9.46
CA LEU A 213 -18.61 -3.49 -10.38
C LEU A 213 -19.64 -2.76 -11.26
N GLU A 214 -20.34 -1.80 -10.69
CA GLU A 214 -21.37 -1.00 -11.34
C GLU A 214 -21.38 0.39 -10.73
N ASP A 215 -21.52 1.42 -11.56
CA ASP A 215 -21.56 2.80 -11.08
C ASP A 215 -22.88 3.08 -10.36
N HIS A 216 -22.79 3.57 -9.14
CA HIS A 216 -23.90 3.96 -8.30
C HIS A 216 -23.67 5.36 -7.73
N PRO A 217 -24.69 6.24 -7.69
CA PRO A 217 -24.53 7.54 -7.07
C PRO A 217 -24.21 7.39 -5.58
N TRP A 218 -23.28 8.23 -5.11
CA TRP A 218 -22.89 8.35 -3.71
C TRP A 218 -22.52 9.80 -3.39
N ARG A 219 -22.41 10.14 -2.13
CA ARG A 219 -22.03 11.48 -1.69
C ARG A 219 -20.78 11.40 -0.78
N PRO A 220 -19.84 12.38 -0.89
CA PRO A 220 -18.73 12.45 0.03
C PRO A 220 -19.23 12.83 1.43
N GLY A 221 -18.85 12.05 2.41
CA GLY A 221 -19.05 12.27 3.83
C GLY A 221 -17.79 12.87 4.48
N PRO A 222 -17.59 12.69 5.80
CA PRO A 222 -16.43 13.18 6.52
C PRO A 222 -15.12 12.64 5.96
N ALA A 223 -14.07 13.50 5.90
CA ALA A 223 -12.71 13.06 5.66
C ALA A 223 -12.20 12.28 6.88
N VAL A 224 -11.60 11.12 6.66
CA VAL A 224 -11.12 10.22 7.71
C VAL A 224 -9.66 9.85 7.47
N GLN A 225 -8.87 9.73 8.54
CA GLN A 225 -7.44 9.42 8.47
C GLN A 225 -7.14 7.97 8.88
N ASP A 226 -8.01 7.37 9.70
CA ASP A 226 -7.83 6.04 10.27
C ASP A 226 -9.16 5.30 10.46
N GLY A 227 -9.08 4.03 10.87
CA GLY A 227 -10.24 3.18 11.10
C GLY A 227 -11.14 3.66 12.25
N ALA A 228 -10.60 4.33 13.25
CA ALA A 228 -11.39 4.86 14.37
C ALA A 228 -12.27 6.02 13.91
N GLN A 229 -11.73 6.94 13.11
CA GLN A 229 -12.51 8.02 12.50
C GLN A 229 -13.54 7.48 11.50
N PHE A 230 -13.20 6.46 10.72
CA PHE A 230 -14.14 5.77 9.83
C PHE A 230 -15.34 5.22 10.60
N VAL A 231 -15.10 4.43 11.64
CA VAL A 231 -16.16 3.85 12.49
C VAL A 231 -16.92 4.95 13.24
N GLY A 232 -16.22 5.95 13.74
CA GLY A 232 -16.81 7.10 14.44
C GLY A 232 -17.80 7.89 13.56
N SER A 233 -17.47 8.13 12.29
CA SER A 233 -18.36 8.82 11.35
C SER A 233 -19.66 8.07 11.10
N ILE A 234 -19.61 6.74 11.06
CA ILE A 234 -20.79 5.89 10.92
C ILE A 234 -21.64 5.93 12.19
N ARG A 235 -21.02 5.78 13.37
CA ARG A 235 -21.70 5.86 14.66
C ARG A 235 -22.44 7.19 14.85
N LEU A 236 -21.85 8.29 14.39
CA LEU A 236 -22.47 9.62 14.45
C LEU A 236 -23.58 9.84 13.39
N GLY A 237 -23.91 8.85 12.58
CA GLY A 237 -24.91 8.98 11.54
C GLY A 237 -24.51 9.85 10.35
N GLN A 238 -23.21 10.11 10.18
CA GLN A 238 -22.70 11.00 9.14
C GLN A 238 -22.39 10.26 7.84
N ALA A 239 -22.28 8.94 7.87
CA ALA A 239 -21.94 8.11 6.73
C ALA A 239 -22.34 6.66 6.94
N ILE A 240 -22.26 5.86 5.85
CA ILE A 240 -22.23 4.40 5.89
C ILE A 240 -20.88 3.93 5.38
N GLY A 241 -20.56 2.64 5.50
CA GLY A 241 -19.29 2.15 4.95
C GLY A 241 -19.26 0.65 4.73
N PHE A 242 -18.36 0.20 3.86
CA PHE A 242 -18.14 -1.22 3.60
C PHE A 242 -16.80 -1.66 4.21
N ILE A 243 -16.80 -2.82 4.84
CA ILE A 243 -15.59 -3.47 5.35
C ILE A 243 -15.56 -4.94 4.95
N ALA A 244 -14.38 -5.55 4.95
CA ALA A 244 -14.28 -7.00 4.83
C ALA A 244 -14.85 -7.68 6.09
N ALA A 245 -15.63 -8.74 5.93
CA ALA A 245 -16.29 -9.43 7.04
C ALA A 245 -15.33 -9.88 8.18
N PRO A 246 -14.05 -10.27 7.92
CA PRO A 246 -13.11 -10.58 8.98
C PRO A 246 -12.73 -9.42 9.91
N HIS A 247 -13.00 -8.18 9.51
CA HIS A 247 -12.74 -7.00 10.35
C HIS A 247 -13.86 -6.73 11.38
N LEU A 248 -15.00 -7.40 11.25
CA LEU A 248 -16.15 -7.20 12.13
C LEU A 248 -15.86 -7.37 13.63
N PRO A 249 -15.02 -8.32 14.08
CA PRO A 249 -14.70 -8.46 15.49
C PRO A 249 -14.01 -7.23 16.11
N ASP A 250 -13.36 -6.42 15.28
CA ASP A 250 -12.63 -5.23 15.72
C ASP A 250 -13.49 -3.94 15.65
N VAL A 251 -14.76 -4.06 15.16
CA VAL A 251 -15.70 -2.94 15.07
C VAL A 251 -16.56 -2.89 16.32
N PRO A 252 -16.52 -1.79 17.10
CA PRO A 252 -17.47 -1.57 18.20
C PRO A 252 -18.90 -1.57 17.70
N ARG A 253 -19.79 -2.29 18.40
CA ARG A 253 -21.18 -2.48 17.98
C ARG A 253 -22.13 -1.38 18.46
N ASP A 254 -21.75 -0.63 19.46
CA ASP A 254 -22.54 0.45 20.03
C ASP A 254 -22.81 1.55 18.98
N GLY A 255 -24.10 1.82 18.70
CA GLY A 255 -24.53 2.80 17.70
C GLY A 255 -24.37 2.38 16.23
N ILE A 256 -23.95 1.11 15.96
CA ILE A 256 -23.70 0.62 14.60
C ILE A 256 -24.47 -0.69 14.36
N SER A 257 -25.28 -0.69 13.32
CA SER A 257 -25.90 -1.89 12.77
C SER A 257 -25.07 -2.44 11.62
N VAL A 258 -24.96 -3.77 11.53
CA VAL A 258 -24.27 -4.46 10.44
C VAL A 258 -25.29 -5.09 9.52
N ILE A 259 -25.12 -4.83 8.23
CA ILE A 259 -25.84 -5.56 7.17
C ILE A 259 -24.87 -6.63 6.65
N PRO A 260 -25.09 -7.90 6.96
CA PRO A 260 -24.10 -8.95 6.73
C PRO A 260 -23.96 -9.35 5.26
N SER A 261 -24.90 -8.99 4.40
CA SER A 261 -24.85 -9.28 2.98
C SER A 261 -25.28 -8.08 2.15
N VAL A 262 -24.41 -7.65 1.25
CA VAL A 262 -24.71 -6.59 0.27
C VAL A 262 -24.43 -7.17 -1.12
N ALA A 263 -25.49 -7.45 -1.87
CA ALA A 263 -25.35 -7.92 -3.24
C ALA A 263 -24.91 -6.78 -4.17
N GLY A 264 -24.05 -7.09 -5.13
CA GLY A 264 -23.49 -6.09 -6.04
C GLY A 264 -22.19 -5.45 -5.54
N LEU A 265 -21.56 -6.01 -4.52
CA LEU A 265 -20.21 -5.64 -4.10
C LEU A 265 -19.18 -6.70 -4.56
N SER A 266 -18.03 -6.27 -5.05
CA SER A 266 -16.88 -7.17 -5.22
C SER A 266 -16.37 -7.64 -3.84
N PRO A 267 -15.76 -8.82 -3.74
CA PRO A 267 -15.13 -9.25 -2.50
C PRO A 267 -13.90 -8.41 -2.17
N SER A 268 -13.50 -8.42 -0.90
CA SER A 268 -12.23 -7.86 -0.45
C SER A 268 -11.16 -8.94 -0.51
N GLU A 269 -10.27 -8.86 -1.47
CA GLU A 269 -9.18 -9.81 -1.65
C GLU A 269 -8.01 -9.45 -0.74
N LEU A 270 -7.50 -10.43 0.02
CA LEU A 270 -6.29 -10.32 0.82
C LEU A 270 -5.15 -11.06 0.12
N TRP A 271 -4.09 -10.35 -0.19
CA TRP A 271 -2.89 -10.84 -0.84
C TRP A 271 -1.71 -10.82 0.10
N ILE A 272 -0.82 -11.80 -0.04
CA ILE A 272 0.52 -11.74 0.54
C ILE A 272 1.49 -11.30 -0.56
N ALA A 273 2.31 -10.29 -0.27
CA ALA A 273 3.20 -9.70 -1.25
C ALA A 273 4.63 -9.57 -0.73
N TRP A 274 5.60 -9.68 -1.65
CA TRP A 274 7.04 -9.56 -1.40
C TRP A 274 7.72 -8.92 -2.61
N ALA A 275 8.98 -8.48 -2.46
CA ALA A 275 9.70 -7.87 -3.58
C ALA A 275 9.91 -8.88 -4.73
N ALA A 276 9.55 -8.51 -5.96
CA ALA A 276 9.60 -9.39 -7.15
C ALA A 276 11.00 -10.00 -7.45
N LYS A 277 12.06 -9.39 -6.92
CA LYS A 277 13.43 -9.90 -7.04
C LYS A 277 13.95 -10.56 -5.76
N ALA A 278 13.09 -10.85 -4.79
CA ALA A 278 13.47 -11.49 -3.55
C ALA A 278 13.62 -13.01 -3.76
N THR A 279 14.84 -13.51 -3.59
CA THR A 279 15.16 -14.95 -3.71
C THR A 279 15.40 -15.61 -2.34
N SER A 280 14.95 -14.98 -1.26
CA SER A 280 15.18 -15.49 0.10
C SER A 280 14.39 -16.79 0.35
N PRO A 281 15.06 -17.90 0.70
CA PRO A 281 14.38 -19.14 1.09
C PRO A 281 13.42 -18.97 2.27
N ASP A 282 13.72 -18.03 3.17
CA ASP A 282 12.88 -17.73 4.35
C ASP A 282 11.58 -17.06 3.93
N VAL A 283 11.64 -16.08 3.01
CA VAL A 283 10.43 -15.45 2.41
C VAL A 283 9.59 -16.50 1.72
N ALA A 284 10.19 -17.31 0.86
CA ALA A 284 9.48 -18.38 0.15
C ALA A 284 8.84 -19.41 1.10
N ARG A 285 9.47 -19.72 2.23
CA ARG A 285 8.91 -20.60 3.27
C ARG A 285 7.70 -19.95 3.93
N PHE A 286 7.81 -18.67 4.31
CA PHE A 286 6.71 -17.94 4.93
C PHE A 286 5.51 -17.81 4.00
N VAL A 287 5.73 -17.44 2.74
CA VAL A 287 4.67 -17.32 1.72
C VAL A 287 3.93 -18.64 1.52
N ARG A 288 4.67 -19.75 1.33
CA ARG A 288 4.03 -21.08 1.22
C ARG A 288 3.25 -21.48 2.47
N HIS A 289 3.75 -21.14 3.67
CA HIS A 289 3.03 -21.40 4.91
C HIS A 289 1.72 -20.61 4.98
N ALA A 290 1.75 -19.34 4.62
CA ALA A 290 0.57 -18.47 4.60
C ALA A 290 -0.47 -18.95 3.58
N GLY A 291 -0.05 -19.35 2.36
CA GLY A 291 -0.91 -19.93 1.33
C GLY A 291 -1.64 -21.18 1.81
N ALA A 292 -0.91 -22.12 2.45
CA ALA A 292 -1.50 -23.35 2.99
C ALA A 292 -2.55 -23.11 4.11
N ILE A 293 -2.46 -21.99 4.83
CA ILE A 293 -3.48 -21.60 5.82
C ILE A 293 -4.67 -20.92 5.13
N GLY A 294 -4.41 -20.07 4.12
CA GLY A 294 -5.44 -19.39 3.34
C GLY A 294 -6.41 -20.37 2.68
N GLU A 295 -5.90 -21.41 2.04
CA GLU A 295 -6.70 -22.46 1.39
C GLU A 295 -7.61 -23.22 2.37
N ARG A 296 -7.13 -23.53 3.57
CA ARG A 296 -7.93 -24.21 4.61
C ARG A 296 -9.10 -23.37 5.11
N THR A 297 -8.94 -22.06 5.17
CA THR A 297 -10.00 -21.13 5.60
C THR A 297 -11.09 -20.99 4.54
N THR A 298 -10.77 -21.12 3.27
CA THR A 298 -11.72 -21.07 2.16
C THR A 298 -12.56 -22.36 2.08
N THR A 299 -11.94 -23.52 2.31
CA THR A 299 -12.60 -24.84 2.24
C THR A 299 -13.57 -25.07 3.42
N SER A 300 -13.29 -24.55 4.60
CA SER A 300 -14.13 -24.73 5.81
C SER A 300 -15.43 -23.91 5.78
N ARG A 301 -15.56 -22.90 4.91
CA ARG A 301 -16.78 -22.07 4.77
C ARG A 301 -17.75 -22.55 3.68
N GLY A 302 -17.38 -23.55 2.88
CA GLY A 302 -18.24 -24.16 1.85
C GLY A 302 -19.14 -25.27 2.39
N LEU A 303 -19.13 -25.58 3.69
CA LEU A 303 -19.84 -26.71 4.31
C LEU A 303 -20.71 -26.30 5.52
N ALA A 304 -21.09 -25.01 5.65
CA ALA A 304 -21.99 -24.55 6.70
C ALA A 304 -23.14 -23.72 6.13
#